data_dd3ebe6ab9028e7cce684667e69d3473
#
_entry.id   dd3ebe6ab9028e7cce684667e69d3473
#
_cell.length_a   1.000
_cell.length_b   1.000
_cell.length_c   1.000
_cell.angle_alpha   90.00
_cell.angle_beta   90.00
_cell.angle_gamma   90.00
#
_symmetry.space_group_name_H-M   'P 1'
#
loop_
_entity.id
_entity.type
_entity.pdbx_description
1 polymer ?
#
loop_
_entity_poly.entity_id
_entity_poly.type
_entity_poly.pdbx_seq_one_letter_code
_entity_poly.pdbx_strand_id
1 'polypeptide(L)'
;MKILNARIIIWIIFSFFFISFSLVSGQKKPDEGMLGKADMYKAKKSALEYLGDNAVVRKFGIISDSIWSFAELGMQEFRSSAILIRALEEEGFSVEKGVAGMPTCFVASWGTGKPVIGFLGEFDALPMISQKALTPVKDPVVEGAPGHGCGHNMMGTAAVAAIIAVKRSMEQNKVQGTIKFFGSPAEETIISRPYMVRAGVFKDVDAVIDNHASSNFATRYGVDNSAIISAIFTFTGRTAHSAGAPWSGRSALDAVELMNVSTNFLREHLFYTYRMHYVITEGGEAPNVVPDKASVWYYVRNTDERIEETYSRVVDCAKGAAMASGAELDTITILTAAHQKHINKGLAEIIQRNIELVGMPEWTEEEMNFARSLQKTLGAKETGYPAKLNPIGKPSAIQVGGGSTDVGEVSLIAPTATLNFPGGVPGAIGHHWSTVTAGYGSAAWKGLNAGAKVMAATALDLLTDEKRLEEIKNEFTEYSKIHPYKSFLPEGAKPPLDLNKELMDKFRKAMMEVEY
;
A
#
# COMPACT_ATOMS: atom_id res chain seq x y z
N MET A 1 67.85 -44.54 29.95
CA MET A 1 67.78 -46.04 29.92
C MET A 1 66.70 -46.37 28.89
N LYS A 2 67.14 -46.72 27.73
CA LYS A 2 66.85 -47.99 26.99
C LYS A 2 65.34 -48.12 26.66
N ILE A 3 64.82 -48.35 25.51
CA ILE A 3 65.15 -49.02 24.22
C ILE A 3 63.75 -49.27 23.62
N LEU A 4 63.37 -49.42 22.49
CA LEU A 4 63.73 -49.63 21.08
C LEU A 4 62.46 -49.80 20.22
N ASN A 5 62.50 -49.28 19.07
CA ASN A 5 61.94 -49.73 17.78
C ASN A 5 60.79 -50.74 17.69
N ALA A 6 59.83 -50.40 16.81
CA ALA A 6 59.62 -51.20 15.57
C ALA A 6 58.73 -50.47 14.57
N ARG A 7 59.17 -50.35 13.34
CA ARG A 7 58.44 -49.92 12.12
C ARG A 7 57.57 -51.09 11.67
N ILE A 8 56.29 -50.80 11.39
CA ILE A 8 55.48 -51.60 10.44
C ILE A 8 54.79 -50.63 9.49
N ILE A 9 55.16 -50.74 8.24
CA ILE A 9 54.56 -50.09 7.09
C ILE A 9 53.38 -50.94 6.67
N ILE A 10 52.15 -50.37 6.76
CA ILE A 10 50.96 -50.97 6.12
C ILE A 10 50.45 -49.97 5.12
N TRP A 11 50.52 -50.35 3.86
CA TRP A 11 49.85 -49.70 2.74
C TRP A 11 48.35 -49.92 2.85
N ILE A 12 47.54 -48.87 3.08
CA ILE A 12 46.11 -48.90 2.91
C ILE A 12 45.77 -47.99 1.73
N ILE A 13 45.20 -48.60 0.70
CA ILE A 13 44.66 -48.01 -0.51
C ILE A 13 43.52 -47.10 -0.11
N PHE A 14 43.68 -45.79 -0.31
CA PHE A 14 42.57 -44.82 -0.19
C PHE A 14 41.72 -44.88 -1.45
N SER A 15 40.59 -45.58 -1.38
CA SER A 15 39.49 -45.40 -2.32
C SER A 15 38.79 -44.10 -1.98
N PHE A 16 38.95 -43.07 -2.83
CA PHE A 16 38.19 -41.84 -2.75
C PHE A 16 36.74 -42.14 -3.11
N PHE A 17 35.87 -42.26 -2.11
CA PHE A 17 34.44 -42.11 -2.28
C PHE A 17 34.13 -40.59 -2.25
N PHE A 18 33.90 -40.00 -3.41
CA PHE A 18 33.25 -38.69 -3.51
C PHE A 18 31.80 -38.84 -3.03
N ILE A 19 31.55 -38.57 -1.75
CA ILE A 19 30.21 -38.34 -1.26
C ILE A 19 29.89 -36.87 -1.60
N SER A 20 29.20 -36.68 -2.70
CA SER A 20 28.53 -35.39 -3.01
C SER A 20 27.48 -35.16 -1.93
N PHE A 21 27.77 -34.33 -0.96
CA PHE A 21 26.77 -33.76 -0.07
C PHE A 21 25.97 -32.73 -0.89
N SER A 22 24.94 -33.22 -1.56
CA SER A 22 23.82 -32.34 -1.98
C SER A 22 23.12 -31.88 -0.70
N LEU A 23 23.40 -30.66 -0.29
CA LEU A 23 22.54 -29.93 0.65
C LEU A 23 21.20 -29.72 -0.04
N VAL A 24 20.33 -30.70 0.05
CA VAL A 24 18.91 -30.53 -0.22
C VAL A 24 18.40 -29.62 0.89
N SER A 25 18.27 -28.35 0.59
CA SER A 25 17.43 -27.45 1.38
C SER A 25 16.05 -28.10 1.45
N GLY A 26 15.62 -28.44 2.64
CA GLY A 26 14.34 -29.10 2.88
C GLY A 26 13.15 -28.18 2.62
N GLN A 27 12.93 -27.79 1.36
CA GLN A 27 11.64 -27.35 0.91
C GLN A 27 10.73 -28.57 0.95
N LYS A 28 9.79 -28.60 1.91
CA LYS A 28 8.68 -29.55 1.87
C LYS A 28 8.06 -29.44 0.47
N LYS A 29 8.05 -30.55 -0.27
CA LYS A 29 7.23 -30.63 -1.49
C LYS A 29 5.81 -30.20 -1.11
N PRO A 30 5.17 -29.37 -1.93
CA PRO A 30 3.76 -29.04 -1.71
C PRO A 30 2.98 -30.34 -1.58
N ASP A 31 2.06 -30.39 -0.63
CA ASP A 31 1.14 -31.50 -0.45
C ASP A 31 0.35 -31.66 -1.76
N GLU A 32 0.39 -32.85 -2.39
CA GLU A 32 -0.28 -33.11 -3.67
C GLU A 32 -1.79 -32.82 -3.60
N GLY A 33 -2.40 -32.83 -2.41
CA GLY A 33 -3.77 -32.40 -2.16
C GLY A 33 -4.01 -30.86 -2.27
N MET A 34 -2.95 -30.04 -2.23
CA MET A 34 -3.04 -28.57 -2.36
C MET A 34 -3.07 -28.08 -3.80
N LEU A 35 -2.58 -28.86 -4.75
CA LEU A 35 -2.36 -28.38 -6.13
C LEU A 35 -3.59 -28.52 -7.03
N GLY A 36 -4.70 -29.02 -6.52
CA GLY A 36 -5.94 -29.14 -7.24
C GLY A 36 -5.85 -30.02 -8.49
N LYS A 37 -6.77 -29.81 -9.44
CA LYS A 37 -6.82 -30.54 -10.71
C LYS A 37 -5.56 -30.26 -11.55
N ALA A 38 -5.15 -31.23 -12.37
CA ALA A 38 -3.97 -31.14 -13.25
C ALA A 38 -3.93 -29.85 -14.11
N ASP A 39 -5.09 -29.36 -14.52
CA ASP A 39 -5.21 -28.13 -15.33
C ASP A 39 -4.89 -26.87 -14.53
N MET A 40 -5.30 -26.78 -13.26
CA MET A 40 -4.95 -25.68 -12.36
C MET A 40 -3.43 -25.63 -12.14
N TYR A 41 -2.80 -26.77 -11.89
CA TYR A 41 -1.35 -26.86 -11.74
C TYR A 41 -0.61 -26.37 -12.98
N LYS A 42 -1.08 -26.76 -14.17
CA LYS A 42 -0.50 -26.37 -15.46
C LYS A 42 -0.62 -24.86 -15.69
N ALA A 43 -1.79 -24.27 -15.40
CA ALA A 43 -2.00 -22.84 -15.51
C ALA A 43 -1.09 -22.04 -14.57
N LYS A 44 -0.99 -22.43 -13.30
CA LYS A 44 -0.05 -21.80 -12.35
C LYS A 44 1.39 -21.91 -12.81
N LYS A 45 1.82 -23.08 -13.24
CA LYS A 45 3.18 -23.32 -13.71
C LYS A 45 3.55 -22.38 -14.85
N SER A 46 2.69 -22.21 -15.86
CA SER A 46 2.98 -21.33 -16.99
C SER A 46 3.09 -19.84 -16.57
N ALA A 47 2.25 -19.38 -15.64
CA ALA A 47 2.36 -18.01 -15.11
C ALA A 47 3.64 -17.80 -14.29
N LEU A 48 4.02 -18.77 -13.45
CA LEU A 48 5.24 -18.72 -12.66
C LEU A 48 6.50 -18.80 -13.52
N GLU A 49 6.50 -19.59 -14.59
CA GLU A 49 7.58 -19.67 -15.57
C GLU A 49 7.76 -18.34 -16.30
N TYR A 50 6.68 -17.70 -16.75
CA TYR A 50 6.73 -16.37 -17.37
C TYR A 50 7.35 -15.33 -16.40
N LEU A 51 6.88 -15.27 -15.16
CA LEU A 51 7.42 -14.37 -14.13
C LEU A 51 8.82 -14.78 -13.64
N GLY A 52 9.28 -15.98 -13.96
CA GLY A 52 10.64 -16.48 -13.69
C GLY A 52 11.66 -16.08 -14.74
N ASP A 53 11.23 -15.58 -15.90
CA ASP A 53 12.12 -15.13 -16.97
C ASP A 53 12.85 -13.84 -16.55
N ASN A 54 14.18 -13.83 -16.68
CA ASN A 54 15.02 -12.70 -16.29
C ASN A 54 14.71 -11.42 -17.08
N ALA A 55 14.29 -11.52 -18.35
CA ALA A 55 13.90 -10.37 -19.15
C ALA A 55 12.58 -9.77 -18.63
N VAL A 56 11.65 -10.61 -18.17
CA VAL A 56 10.39 -10.19 -17.54
C VAL A 56 10.65 -9.52 -16.20
N VAL A 57 11.47 -10.12 -15.34
CA VAL A 57 11.88 -9.52 -14.06
C VAL A 57 12.51 -8.14 -14.29
N ARG A 58 13.41 -8.03 -15.27
CA ARG A 58 14.03 -6.75 -15.62
C ARG A 58 13.04 -5.74 -16.18
N LYS A 59 12.10 -6.16 -17.07
CA LYS A 59 11.05 -5.28 -17.64
C LYS A 59 10.27 -4.60 -16.53
N PHE A 60 9.72 -5.38 -15.60
CA PHE A 60 8.91 -4.84 -14.51
C PHE A 60 9.75 -4.14 -13.45
N GLY A 61 10.98 -4.56 -13.22
CA GLY A 61 11.92 -3.84 -12.38
C GLY A 61 12.18 -2.42 -12.89
N ILE A 62 12.43 -2.24 -14.19
CA ILE A 62 12.60 -0.91 -14.82
C ILE A 62 11.33 -0.06 -14.72
N ILE A 63 10.13 -0.64 -14.87
CA ILE A 63 8.87 0.09 -14.69
C ILE A 63 8.75 0.60 -13.24
N SER A 64 9.05 -0.26 -12.25
CA SER A 64 9.05 0.11 -10.83
C SER A 64 10.05 1.23 -10.53
N ASP A 65 11.29 1.11 -11.04
CA ASP A 65 12.33 2.11 -10.85
C ASP A 65 11.98 3.45 -11.54
N SER A 66 11.26 3.40 -12.68
CA SER A 66 10.76 4.60 -13.35
C SER A 66 9.71 5.31 -12.51
N ILE A 67 8.73 4.58 -11.93
CA ILE A 67 7.73 5.14 -11.02
C ILE A 67 8.41 5.70 -9.77
N TRP A 68 9.39 4.97 -9.22
CA TRP A 68 10.20 5.43 -8.09
C TRP A 68 10.87 6.78 -8.38
N SER A 69 11.44 6.95 -9.58
CA SER A 69 12.11 8.19 -9.99
C SER A 69 11.12 9.34 -10.26
N PHE A 70 9.88 9.03 -10.71
CA PHE A 70 8.86 10.05 -10.91
C PHE A 70 8.35 10.62 -9.59
N ALA A 71 8.27 9.80 -8.56
CA ALA A 71 7.83 10.13 -7.20
C ALA A 71 6.66 11.14 -7.17
N GLU A 72 5.61 10.85 -7.93
CA GLU A 72 4.46 11.73 -8.09
C GLU A 72 3.51 11.59 -6.90
N LEU A 73 3.09 12.72 -6.34
CA LEU A 73 2.13 12.77 -5.24
C LEU A 73 0.72 12.45 -5.71
N GLY A 74 -0.12 12.02 -4.76
CA GLY A 74 -1.51 11.69 -5.00
C GLY A 74 -2.29 12.76 -5.77
N MET A 75 -3.09 12.36 -6.73
CA MET A 75 -3.81 13.13 -7.76
C MET A 75 -2.91 13.77 -8.83
N GLN A 76 -1.59 13.57 -8.77
CA GLN A 76 -0.62 14.11 -9.73
C GLN A 76 0.22 13.04 -10.43
N GLU A 77 -0.18 11.78 -10.38
CA GLU A 77 0.56 10.58 -10.82
C GLU A 77 0.44 10.33 -12.34
N PHE A 78 0.59 11.38 -13.14
CA PHE A 78 0.35 11.31 -14.59
C PHE A 78 1.34 10.40 -15.34
N ARG A 79 2.62 10.39 -14.95
CA ARG A 79 3.65 9.56 -15.58
C ARG A 79 3.57 8.12 -15.05
N SER A 80 3.33 7.97 -13.75
CA SER A 80 3.21 6.69 -13.08
C SER A 80 2.02 5.89 -13.60
N SER A 81 0.85 6.51 -13.71
CA SER A 81 -0.33 5.88 -14.32
C SER A 81 -0.10 5.56 -15.81
N ALA A 82 0.52 6.49 -16.56
CA ALA A 82 0.75 6.31 -18.00
C ALA A 82 1.66 5.13 -18.33
N ILE A 83 2.73 4.89 -17.54
CA ILE A 83 3.64 3.74 -17.78
C ILE A 83 2.95 2.40 -17.50
N LEU A 84 2.11 2.33 -16.44
CA LEU A 84 1.33 1.13 -16.12
C LEU A 84 0.25 0.88 -17.17
N ILE A 85 -0.47 1.91 -17.60
CA ILE A 85 -1.46 1.84 -18.67
C ILE A 85 -0.83 1.31 -19.95
N ARG A 86 0.31 1.87 -20.36
CA ARG A 86 1.04 1.43 -21.56
C ARG A 86 1.39 -0.06 -21.48
N ALA A 87 1.93 -0.51 -20.35
CA ALA A 87 2.30 -1.92 -20.16
C ALA A 87 1.10 -2.86 -20.31
N LEU A 88 -0.10 -2.44 -19.90
CA LEU A 88 -1.35 -3.20 -20.03
C LEU A 88 -1.92 -3.12 -21.45
N GLU A 89 -1.92 -1.94 -22.08
CA GLU A 89 -2.39 -1.75 -23.46
C GLU A 89 -1.52 -2.56 -24.47
N GLU A 90 -0.19 -2.58 -24.28
CA GLU A 90 0.75 -3.40 -25.08
C GLU A 90 0.45 -4.90 -24.99
N GLU A 91 -0.09 -5.36 -23.87
CA GLU A 91 -0.52 -6.75 -23.65
C GLU A 91 -1.97 -6.99 -24.05
N GLY A 92 -2.66 -6.01 -24.65
CA GLY A 92 -4.01 -6.16 -25.20
C GLY A 92 -5.14 -6.06 -24.18
N PHE A 93 -4.91 -5.43 -23.03
CA PHE A 93 -6.01 -5.07 -22.12
C PHE A 93 -6.79 -3.87 -22.68
N SER A 94 -8.11 -3.88 -22.48
CA SER A 94 -8.95 -2.70 -22.66
C SER A 94 -8.83 -1.81 -21.43
N VAL A 95 -8.46 -0.52 -21.61
CA VAL A 95 -8.22 0.40 -20.50
C VAL A 95 -9.20 1.56 -20.54
N GLU A 96 -9.99 1.70 -19.46
CA GLU A 96 -10.83 2.86 -19.17
C GLU A 96 -10.05 3.84 -18.29
N LYS A 97 -9.86 5.09 -18.74
CA LYS A 97 -9.10 6.15 -18.08
C LYS A 97 -10.03 7.22 -17.48
N GLY A 98 -9.59 7.89 -16.42
CA GLY A 98 -10.37 8.96 -15.78
C GLY A 98 -11.54 8.43 -14.96
N VAL A 99 -11.43 7.21 -14.45
CA VAL A 99 -12.47 6.53 -13.69
C VAL A 99 -12.84 7.32 -12.42
N ALA A 100 -14.11 7.33 -12.08
CA ALA A 100 -14.67 8.10 -10.95
C ALA A 100 -14.33 9.60 -10.97
N GLY A 101 -14.03 10.15 -12.16
CA GLY A 101 -13.68 11.56 -12.34
C GLY A 101 -12.24 11.93 -11.97
N MET A 102 -11.38 10.95 -11.71
CA MET A 102 -9.97 11.16 -11.34
C MET A 102 -9.06 10.86 -12.54
N PRO A 103 -8.31 11.85 -13.10
CA PRO A 103 -7.55 11.70 -14.35
C PRO A 103 -6.51 10.58 -14.34
N THR A 104 -5.89 10.28 -13.18
CA THR A 104 -4.86 9.26 -13.02
C THR A 104 -5.41 7.89 -12.59
N CYS A 105 -6.74 7.81 -12.32
CA CYS A 105 -7.44 6.56 -12.02
C CYS A 105 -7.83 5.83 -13.31
N PHE A 106 -7.64 4.52 -13.34
CA PHE A 106 -7.99 3.71 -14.52
C PHE A 106 -8.36 2.28 -14.15
N VAL A 107 -9.10 1.63 -15.04
CA VAL A 107 -9.42 0.20 -14.95
C VAL A 107 -9.01 -0.48 -16.25
N ALA A 108 -8.18 -1.50 -16.15
CA ALA A 108 -7.84 -2.36 -17.29
C ALA A 108 -8.54 -3.71 -17.17
N SER A 109 -9.10 -4.20 -18.25
CA SER A 109 -9.90 -5.44 -18.28
C SER A 109 -9.47 -6.34 -19.42
N TRP A 110 -9.47 -7.66 -19.17
CA TRP A 110 -9.26 -8.68 -20.19
C TRP A 110 -10.07 -9.94 -19.87
N GLY A 111 -10.51 -10.67 -20.93
CA GLY A 111 -11.36 -11.84 -20.80
C GLY A 111 -12.84 -11.50 -20.79
N THR A 112 -13.68 -12.50 -20.64
CA THR A 112 -15.16 -12.38 -20.65
C THR A 112 -15.80 -13.39 -19.71
N GLY A 113 -16.96 -13.05 -19.17
CA GLY A 113 -17.73 -13.93 -18.30
C GLY A 113 -17.21 -13.98 -16.87
N LYS A 114 -17.72 -14.92 -16.12
CA LYS A 114 -17.39 -15.17 -14.71
C LYS A 114 -16.37 -16.31 -14.57
N PRO A 115 -15.59 -16.33 -13.47
CA PRO A 115 -15.55 -15.30 -12.42
C PRO A 115 -14.78 -14.04 -12.86
N VAL A 116 -15.00 -12.92 -12.15
CA VAL A 116 -14.27 -11.65 -12.33
C VAL A 116 -13.32 -11.46 -11.16
N ILE A 117 -12.03 -11.50 -11.42
CA ILE A 117 -10.98 -11.36 -10.40
C ILE A 117 -10.29 -10.01 -10.55
N GLY A 118 -10.27 -9.24 -9.45
CA GLY A 118 -9.68 -7.91 -9.37
C GLY A 118 -8.27 -7.90 -8.77
N PHE A 119 -7.42 -7.00 -9.26
CA PHE A 119 -6.10 -6.69 -8.72
C PHE A 119 -6.06 -5.20 -8.39
N LEU A 120 -5.66 -4.83 -7.18
CA LEU A 120 -5.43 -3.44 -6.80
C LEU A 120 -3.98 -3.05 -7.07
N GLY A 121 -3.78 -1.82 -7.55
CA GLY A 121 -2.45 -1.26 -7.74
C GLY A 121 -2.40 0.21 -7.33
N GLU A 122 -1.43 0.57 -6.52
CA GLU A 122 -1.10 1.90 -6.03
C GLU A 122 0.20 2.38 -6.65
N PHE A 123 0.37 3.70 -6.81
CA PHE A 123 1.54 4.26 -7.50
C PHE A 123 1.86 5.72 -7.12
N ASP A 124 1.27 6.24 -6.03
CA ASP A 124 1.55 7.58 -5.50
C ASP A 124 2.72 7.58 -4.51
N ALA A 125 3.35 8.75 -4.34
CA ALA A 125 4.48 9.00 -3.47
C ALA A 125 4.09 9.91 -2.28
N LEU A 126 5.01 10.02 -1.33
CA LEU A 126 4.90 10.85 -0.12
C LEU A 126 5.74 12.13 -0.24
N PRO A 127 5.29 13.26 0.32
CA PRO A 127 6.03 14.52 0.27
C PRO A 127 7.28 14.50 1.18
N MET A 128 8.28 15.33 0.86
CA MET A 128 9.43 15.70 1.70
C MET A 128 10.42 14.58 2.06
N ILE A 129 10.40 13.45 1.36
CA ILE A 129 11.27 12.29 1.67
C ILE A 129 12.12 11.82 0.48
N SER A 130 12.40 12.71 -0.47
CA SER A 130 13.34 12.42 -1.56
C SER A 130 14.65 11.85 -1.04
N GLN A 131 15.17 10.82 -1.71
CA GLN A 131 16.34 10.09 -1.25
C GLN A 131 17.05 9.43 -2.44
N LYS A 132 18.37 9.36 -2.40
CA LYS A 132 19.15 8.57 -3.37
C LYS A 132 18.92 7.07 -3.19
N ALA A 133 18.84 6.38 -4.31
CA ALA A 133 18.72 4.93 -4.34
C ALA A 133 19.92 4.25 -3.68
N LEU A 134 19.68 3.14 -3.01
CA LEU A 134 20.70 2.27 -2.41
C LEU A 134 21.77 3.01 -1.57
N THR A 135 21.38 4.14 -0.96
CA THR A 135 22.27 4.96 -0.12
C THR A 135 21.85 4.80 1.34
N PRO A 136 22.66 4.16 2.20
CA PRO A 136 22.26 3.76 3.55
C PRO A 136 22.28 4.90 4.58
N VAL A 137 22.39 6.15 4.14
CA VAL A 137 22.32 7.37 4.94
C VAL A 137 21.35 8.36 4.31
N LYS A 138 20.82 9.32 5.08
CA LYS A 138 19.95 10.36 4.51
C LYS A 138 20.75 11.24 3.54
N ASP A 139 20.41 11.17 2.27
CA ASP A 139 21.02 11.94 1.18
C ASP A 139 19.94 12.20 0.10
N PRO A 140 19.15 13.28 0.23
CA PRO A 140 18.07 13.56 -0.71
C PRO A 140 18.60 13.85 -2.12
N VAL A 141 17.89 13.37 -3.15
CA VAL A 141 18.18 13.74 -4.55
C VAL A 141 17.85 15.21 -4.79
N VAL A 142 16.67 15.63 -4.32
CA VAL A 142 16.23 17.04 -4.32
C VAL A 142 15.66 17.33 -2.94
N GLU A 143 16.25 18.28 -2.21
CA GLU A 143 15.82 18.60 -0.84
C GLU A 143 14.35 19.03 -0.79
N GLY A 144 13.58 18.39 0.09
CA GLY A 144 12.14 18.62 0.26
C GLY A 144 11.23 18.04 -0.83
N ALA A 145 11.78 17.38 -1.84
CA ALA A 145 10.99 16.73 -2.89
C ALA A 145 10.34 15.41 -2.39
N PRO A 146 9.34 14.88 -3.12
CA PRO A 146 8.69 13.62 -2.80
C PRO A 146 9.59 12.39 -2.98
N GLY A 147 9.14 11.25 -2.40
CA GLY A 147 9.75 9.94 -2.57
C GLY A 147 8.78 8.79 -2.24
N HIS A 148 9.05 7.59 -2.77
CA HIS A 148 8.23 6.40 -2.50
C HIS A 148 8.57 5.77 -1.14
N GLY A 149 8.03 6.34 -0.06
CA GLY A 149 8.26 5.90 1.32
C GLY A 149 7.33 4.77 1.80
N CYS A 150 6.43 4.28 0.96
CA CYS A 150 5.55 3.14 1.24
C CYS A 150 5.72 1.97 0.25
N GLY A 151 6.45 2.18 -0.86
CA GLY A 151 6.72 1.15 -1.86
C GLY A 151 5.64 1.01 -2.94
N HIS A 152 4.81 2.02 -3.15
CA HIS A 152 3.74 2.00 -4.16
C HIS A 152 4.29 1.86 -5.59
N ASN A 153 5.53 2.30 -5.86
CA ASN A 153 6.21 2.01 -7.12
C ASN A 153 6.31 0.51 -7.41
N MET A 154 6.57 -0.31 -6.37
CA MET A 154 6.61 -1.77 -6.50
C MET A 154 5.21 -2.37 -6.55
N MET A 155 4.24 -1.83 -5.80
CA MET A 155 2.90 -2.40 -5.63
C MET A 155 2.09 -2.37 -6.92
N GLY A 156 1.97 -1.21 -7.56
CA GLY A 156 1.30 -1.08 -8.86
C GLY A 156 1.96 -1.94 -9.93
N THR A 157 3.30 -1.95 -9.95
CA THR A 157 4.07 -2.75 -10.90
C THR A 157 3.91 -4.25 -10.68
N ALA A 158 3.94 -4.74 -9.43
CA ALA A 158 3.74 -6.16 -9.10
C ALA A 158 2.37 -6.65 -9.53
N ALA A 159 1.32 -5.85 -9.30
CA ALA A 159 -0.03 -6.20 -9.71
C ALA A 159 -0.21 -6.21 -11.24
N VAL A 160 0.44 -5.27 -11.98
CA VAL A 160 0.48 -5.29 -13.45
C VAL A 160 1.25 -6.51 -13.97
N ALA A 161 2.39 -6.86 -13.38
CA ALA A 161 3.13 -8.06 -13.76
C ALA A 161 2.31 -9.34 -13.53
N ALA A 162 1.61 -9.41 -12.39
CA ALA A 162 0.75 -10.53 -12.04
C ALA A 162 -0.40 -10.71 -13.03
N ILE A 163 -1.15 -9.65 -13.32
CA ILE A 163 -2.34 -9.76 -14.20
C ILE A 163 -1.94 -10.10 -15.65
N ILE A 164 -0.80 -9.61 -16.13
CA ILE A 164 -0.25 -9.98 -17.44
C ILE A 164 0.13 -11.45 -17.47
N ALA A 165 0.77 -11.98 -16.42
CA ALA A 165 1.09 -13.40 -16.31
C ALA A 165 -0.17 -14.28 -16.28
N VAL A 166 -1.21 -13.85 -15.56
CA VAL A 166 -2.52 -14.53 -15.53
C VAL A 166 -3.15 -14.55 -16.92
N LYS A 167 -3.21 -13.40 -17.61
CA LYS A 167 -3.72 -13.32 -18.99
C LYS A 167 -3.05 -14.34 -19.90
N ARG A 168 -1.71 -14.33 -19.93
CA ARG A 168 -0.92 -15.26 -20.77
C ARG A 168 -1.20 -16.72 -20.44
N SER A 169 -1.31 -17.02 -19.14
CA SER A 169 -1.68 -18.37 -18.70
C SER A 169 -3.11 -18.75 -19.09
N MET A 170 -4.08 -17.83 -18.98
CA MET A 170 -5.46 -18.06 -19.40
C MET A 170 -5.55 -18.37 -20.90
N GLU A 171 -4.84 -17.62 -21.74
CA GLU A 171 -4.76 -17.86 -23.18
C GLU A 171 -4.17 -19.24 -23.49
N GLN A 172 -3.02 -19.56 -22.89
CA GLN A 172 -2.31 -20.82 -23.14
C GLN A 172 -3.08 -22.06 -22.67
N ASN A 173 -3.78 -21.95 -21.52
CA ASN A 173 -4.46 -23.07 -20.89
C ASN A 173 -5.98 -23.02 -21.05
N LYS A 174 -6.52 -22.07 -21.82
CA LYS A 174 -7.96 -21.89 -22.10
C LYS A 174 -8.81 -21.73 -20.84
N VAL A 175 -8.25 -21.05 -19.81
CA VAL A 175 -8.98 -20.73 -18.59
C VAL A 175 -9.98 -19.62 -18.89
N GLN A 176 -11.23 -19.80 -18.48
CA GLN A 176 -12.30 -18.83 -18.68
C GLN A 176 -12.40 -17.85 -17.51
N GLY A 177 -12.99 -16.68 -17.74
CA GLY A 177 -13.22 -15.65 -16.75
C GLY A 177 -12.73 -14.27 -17.20
N THR A 178 -12.88 -13.29 -16.32
CA THR A 178 -12.46 -11.91 -16.53
C THR A 178 -11.45 -11.52 -15.46
N ILE A 179 -10.39 -10.82 -15.86
CA ILE A 179 -9.43 -10.22 -14.94
C ILE A 179 -9.43 -8.70 -15.09
N LYS A 180 -9.43 -7.99 -13.96
CA LYS A 180 -9.44 -6.52 -13.92
C LYS A 180 -8.30 -5.98 -13.05
N PHE A 181 -7.58 -4.99 -13.56
CA PHE A 181 -6.65 -4.19 -12.77
C PHE A 181 -7.29 -2.84 -12.42
N PHE A 182 -7.25 -2.47 -11.17
CA PHE A 182 -7.74 -1.21 -10.67
C PHE A 182 -6.56 -0.31 -10.27
N GLY A 183 -6.18 0.60 -11.14
CA GLY A 183 -5.17 1.60 -10.89
C GLY A 183 -5.74 2.70 -10.01
N SER A 184 -5.35 2.70 -8.74
CA SER A 184 -5.91 3.54 -7.68
C SER A 184 -4.90 4.61 -7.28
N PRO A 185 -5.06 5.88 -7.69
CA PRO A 185 -4.20 6.99 -7.28
C PRO A 185 -4.47 7.42 -5.84
N ALA A 186 -3.57 8.21 -5.26
CA ALA A 186 -3.75 8.95 -4.01
C ALA A 186 -4.15 8.07 -2.79
N GLU A 187 -3.54 6.89 -2.65
CA GLU A 187 -3.76 6.02 -1.48
C GLU A 187 -3.19 6.66 -0.21
N GLU A 188 -2.04 7.33 -0.28
CA GLU A 188 -1.40 8.01 0.86
C GLU A 188 -2.28 9.11 1.48
N THR A 189 -3.25 9.59 0.73
CA THR A 189 -4.28 10.53 1.20
C THR A 189 -5.65 9.88 1.33
N ILE A 190 -5.74 8.55 1.15
CA ILE A 190 -6.95 7.73 1.35
C ILE A 190 -8.10 8.13 0.41
N ILE A 191 -7.83 8.53 -0.84
CA ILE A 191 -8.85 9.23 -1.63
C ILE A 191 -9.53 8.35 -2.67
N SER A 192 -8.81 7.59 -3.48
CA SER A 192 -9.38 7.08 -4.72
C SER A 192 -10.52 6.06 -4.55
N ARG A 193 -10.35 5.07 -3.69
CA ARG A 193 -11.29 3.94 -3.59
C ARG A 193 -12.66 4.30 -3.02
N PRO A 194 -12.83 5.22 -2.05
CA PRO A 194 -14.15 5.71 -1.68
C PRO A 194 -14.95 6.26 -2.85
N TYR A 195 -14.31 7.00 -3.75
CA TYR A 195 -14.95 7.53 -4.96
C TYR A 195 -15.17 6.44 -6.03
N MET A 196 -14.24 5.50 -6.20
CA MET A 196 -14.39 4.35 -7.11
C MET A 196 -15.55 3.44 -6.68
N VAL A 197 -15.67 3.13 -5.38
CA VAL A 197 -16.77 2.31 -4.83
C VAL A 197 -18.10 3.02 -5.05
N ARG A 198 -18.19 4.31 -4.74
CA ARG A 198 -19.39 5.12 -4.98
C ARG A 198 -19.78 5.16 -6.45
N ALA A 199 -18.81 5.19 -7.36
CA ALA A 199 -19.05 5.11 -8.81
C ALA A 199 -19.43 3.70 -9.29
N GLY A 200 -19.44 2.70 -8.42
CA GLY A 200 -19.83 1.32 -8.74
C GLY A 200 -18.78 0.50 -9.48
N VAL A 201 -17.53 0.92 -9.45
CA VAL A 201 -16.43 0.30 -10.20
C VAL A 201 -16.20 -1.18 -9.85
N PHE A 202 -16.55 -1.59 -8.63
CA PHE A 202 -16.33 -2.94 -8.11
C PHE A 202 -17.58 -3.84 -8.11
N LYS A 203 -18.72 -3.39 -8.68
CA LYS A 203 -20.02 -4.10 -8.58
C LYS A 203 -20.00 -5.55 -9.07
N ASP A 204 -19.22 -5.84 -10.10
CA ASP A 204 -19.23 -7.14 -10.78
C ASP A 204 -18.04 -8.02 -10.41
N VAL A 205 -17.24 -7.63 -9.40
CA VAL A 205 -16.03 -8.34 -9.00
C VAL A 205 -16.37 -9.45 -8.00
N ASP A 206 -15.89 -10.68 -8.26
CA ASP A 206 -16.14 -11.82 -7.39
C ASP A 206 -15.12 -11.96 -6.26
N ALA A 207 -13.87 -11.52 -6.47
CA ALA A 207 -12.83 -11.42 -5.44
C ALA A 207 -11.75 -10.42 -5.87
N VAL A 208 -11.11 -9.79 -4.89
CA VAL A 208 -10.07 -8.76 -5.09
C VAL A 208 -8.79 -9.17 -4.36
N ILE A 209 -7.68 -9.16 -5.09
CA ILE A 209 -6.33 -9.38 -4.56
C ILE A 209 -5.67 -8.03 -4.37
N ASP A 210 -5.44 -7.67 -3.12
CA ASP A 210 -4.69 -6.49 -2.71
C ASP A 210 -3.24 -6.89 -2.38
N ASN A 211 -2.31 -5.93 -2.45
CA ASN A 211 -0.92 -6.19 -2.16
C ASN A 211 -0.25 -4.98 -1.50
N HIS A 212 0.78 -5.24 -0.68
CA HIS A 212 1.58 -4.20 -0.04
C HIS A 212 3.05 -4.59 0.05
N ALA A 213 3.95 -3.68 -0.30
CA ALA A 213 5.38 -3.85 -0.08
C ALA A 213 5.67 -3.83 1.42
N SER A 214 6.49 -4.75 1.90
CA SER A 214 6.75 -4.93 3.33
C SER A 214 8.15 -5.48 3.58
N SER A 215 8.56 -5.53 4.84
CA SER A 215 9.77 -6.23 5.28
C SER A 215 9.52 -7.71 5.62
N ASN A 216 8.38 -8.27 5.23
CA ASN A 216 8.03 -9.67 5.45
C ASN A 216 7.29 -10.25 4.25
N PHE A 217 7.12 -11.57 4.22
CA PHE A 217 6.31 -12.26 3.23
C PHE A 217 5.18 -12.97 3.95
N ALA A 218 3.99 -12.37 3.93
CA ALA A 218 2.89 -12.76 4.79
C ALA A 218 1.53 -12.33 4.24
N THR A 219 0.50 -12.89 4.82
CA THR A 219 -0.88 -12.39 4.76
C THR A 219 -1.53 -12.55 6.13
N ARG A 220 -2.69 -11.96 6.33
CA ARG A 220 -3.50 -12.07 7.56
C ARG A 220 -4.98 -12.08 7.19
N TYR A 221 -5.86 -12.31 8.17
CA TYR A 221 -7.31 -12.22 7.99
C TYR A 221 -7.98 -11.47 9.14
N GLY A 222 -9.25 -11.10 8.94
CA GLY A 222 -10.07 -10.34 9.87
C GLY A 222 -9.92 -8.83 9.68
N VAL A 223 -10.45 -8.05 10.63
CA VAL A 223 -10.40 -6.58 10.58
C VAL A 223 -8.99 -6.08 10.80
N ASP A 224 -8.57 -5.11 9.99
CA ASP A 224 -7.24 -4.50 10.03
C ASP A 224 -7.36 -2.98 9.80
N ASN A 225 -6.35 -2.22 10.24
CA ASN A 225 -6.29 -0.76 10.09
C ASN A 225 -7.37 -0.01 10.91
N SER A 226 -7.45 1.30 10.75
CA SER A 226 -8.48 2.16 11.36
C SER A 226 -9.34 2.79 10.27
N ALA A 227 -10.63 2.95 10.53
CA ALA A 227 -11.47 3.86 9.75
C ALA A 227 -10.96 5.29 9.89
N ILE A 228 -11.23 6.14 8.90
CA ILE A 228 -10.75 7.51 8.85
C ILE A 228 -11.78 8.46 8.24
N ILE A 229 -11.86 9.68 8.76
CA ILE A 229 -12.46 10.84 8.11
C ILE A 229 -11.40 11.94 8.03
N SER A 230 -11.15 12.42 6.82
CA SER A 230 -10.20 13.48 6.49
C SER A 230 -10.97 14.73 6.13
N ALA A 231 -10.82 15.80 6.91
CA ALA A 231 -11.59 17.02 6.72
C ALA A 231 -10.77 18.30 6.95
N ILE A 232 -11.01 19.33 6.12
CA ILE A 232 -10.49 20.67 6.33
C ILE A 232 -11.61 21.53 6.94
N PHE A 233 -11.30 22.17 8.06
CA PHE A 233 -12.16 23.14 8.72
C PHE A 233 -11.64 24.54 8.38
N THR A 234 -12.47 25.35 7.74
CA THR A 234 -12.16 26.72 7.35
C THR A 234 -12.97 27.69 8.18
N PHE A 235 -12.28 28.69 8.73
CA PHE A 235 -12.88 29.74 9.54
C PHE A 235 -12.71 31.08 8.82
N THR A 236 -13.74 31.94 8.93
CA THR A 236 -13.75 33.30 8.44
C THR A 236 -13.94 34.29 9.60
N GLY A 237 -13.12 35.30 9.63
CA GLY A 237 -13.12 36.33 10.65
C GLY A 237 -13.26 37.73 10.06
N ARG A 238 -12.60 38.69 10.66
CA ARG A 238 -12.57 40.08 10.21
C ARG A 238 -11.21 40.71 10.50
N THR A 239 -10.57 41.27 9.45
CA THR A 239 -9.30 41.96 9.60
C THR A 239 -9.40 43.22 10.46
N ALA A 240 -8.29 43.56 11.12
CA ALA A 240 -8.06 44.80 11.80
C ALA A 240 -6.54 45.03 11.97
N HIS A 241 -6.15 46.26 12.29
CA HIS A 241 -4.76 46.54 12.70
C HIS A 241 -4.52 45.95 14.10
N SER A 242 -3.67 44.94 14.21
CA SER A 242 -3.47 44.16 15.44
C SER A 242 -3.03 45.02 16.65
N ALA A 243 -2.29 46.09 16.45
CA ALA A 243 -1.88 47.00 17.53
C ALA A 243 -2.78 48.23 17.68
N GLY A 244 -3.33 48.75 16.56
CA GLY A 244 -4.07 50.02 16.56
C GLY A 244 -5.55 49.87 16.95
N ALA A 245 -6.22 48.81 16.51
CA ALA A 245 -7.64 48.60 16.77
C ALA A 245 -8.01 47.09 16.81
N PRO A 246 -7.34 46.24 17.62
CA PRO A 246 -7.58 44.79 17.64
C PRO A 246 -9.04 44.45 17.98
N TRP A 247 -9.71 45.23 18.81
CA TRP A 247 -11.14 45.04 19.16
C TRP A 247 -12.11 45.10 17.97
N SER A 248 -11.68 45.70 16.87
CA SER A 248 -12.46 45.72 15.63
C SER A 248 -12.35 44.45 14.79
N GLY A 249 -11.33 43.61 15.05
CA GLY A 249 -11.07 42.38 14.38
C GLY A 249 -11.80 41.17 14.99
N ARG A 250 -11.80 40.07 14.25
CA ARG A 250 -12.12 38.71 14.70
C ARG A 250 -11.14 37.77 14.03
N SER A 251 -10.28 37.13 14.82
CA SER A 251 -9.22 36.28 14.28
C SER A 251 -9.74 34.90 13.92
N ALA A 252 -9.67 34.54 12.66
CA ALA A 252 -9.95 33.18 12.20
C ALA A 252 -8.89 32.20 12.72
N LEU A 253 -7.62 32.66 12.91
CA LEU A 253 -6.56 31.84 13.48
C LEU A 253 -6.84 31.48 14.95
N ASP A 254 -7.40 32.41 15.75
CA ASP A 254 -7.80 32.10 17.12
C ASP A 254 -8.85 30.99 17.16
N ALA A 255 -9.77 30.95 16.19
CA ALA A 255 -10.74 29.85 16.07
C ALA A 255 -10.02 28.51 15.81
N VAL A 256 -9.04 28.47 14.90
CA VAL A 256 -8.23 27.26 14.63
C VAL A 256 -7.48 26.82 15.87
N GLU A 257 -6.83 27.74 16.60
CA GLU A 257 -6.09 27.41 17.82
C GLU A 257 -7.01 26.90 18.93
N LEU A 258 -8.16 27.56 19.15
CA LEU A 258 -9.17 27.10 20.11
C LEU A 258 -9.74 25.73 19.74
N MET A 259 -10.00 25.46 18.46
CA MET A 259 -10.40 24.13 17.99
C MET A 259 -9.33 23.08 18.33
N ASN A 260 -8.07 23.37 18.04
CA ASN A 260 -6.94 22.46 18.31
C ASN A 260 -6.79 22.16 19.81
N VAL A 261 -6.91 23.18 20.65
CA VAL A 261 -6.88 23.02 22.12
C VAL A 261 -8.09 22.20 22.59
N SER A 262 -9.30 22.50 22.11
CA SER A 262 -10.53 21.77 22.48
C SER A 262 -10.45 20.30 22.08
N THR A 263 -9.95 19.99 20.89
CA THR A 263 -9.76 18.59 20.44
C THR A 263 -8.68 17.87 21.24
N ASN A 264 -7.65 18.58 21.75
CA ASN A 264 -6.67 17.97 22.65
C ASN A 264 -7.26 17.60 24.02
N PHE A 265 -8.19 18.40 24.57
CA PHE A 265 -8.95 18.01 25.77
C PHE A 265 -9.95 16.88 25.48
N LEU A 266 -10.56 16.86 24.30
CA LEU A 266 -11.46 15.79 23.87
C LEU A 266 -10.78 14.41 23.90
N ARG A 267 -9.47 14.32 23.67
CA ARG A 267 -8.70 13.05 23.66
C ARG A 267 -8.89 12.22 24.93
N GLU A 268 -8.98 12.84 26.09
CA GLU A 268 -9.20 12.16 27.38
C GLU A 268 -10.54 11.40 27.42
N HIS A 269 -11.53 11.87 26.67
CA HIS A 269 -12.90 11.39 26.70
C HIS A 269 -13.30 10.56 25.47
N LEU A 270 -12.31 10.11 24.67
CA LEU A 270 -12.49 9.21 23.54
C LEU A 270 -12.03 7.80 23.90
N PHE A 271 -12.73 6.79 23.38
CA PHE A 271 -12.29 5.41 23.56
C PHE A 271 -10.89 5.22 22.94
N TYR A 272 -9.98 4.52 23.61
CA TYR A 272 -8.55 4.45 23.33
C TYR A 272 -8.14 3.94 21.92
N THR A 273 -9.07 3.45 21.12
CA THR A 273 -8.83 3.05 19.73
C THR A 273 -8.68 4.23 18.77
N TYR A 274 -9.07 5.45 19.18
CA TYR A 274 -8.96 6.63 18.33
C TYR A 274 -7.51 7.03 18.04
N ARG A 275 -7.30 7.70 16.91
CA ARG A 275 -6.12 8.52 16.58
C ARG A 275 -6.58 9.80 15.90
N MET A 276 -5.94 10.91 16.21
CA MET A 276 -6.30 12.20 15.65
C MET A 276 -5.03 13.04 15.43
N HIS A 277 -4.90 13.60 14.22
CA HIS A 277 -3.77 14.39 13.80
C HIS A 277 -4.28 15.61 13.03
N TYR A 278 -3.53 16.72 13.06
CA TYR A 278 -3.89 17.89 12.26
C TYR A 278 -2.65 18.68 11.84
N VAL A 279 -2.83 19.49 10.79
CA VAL A 279 -1.91 20.53 10.36
C VAL A 279 -2.71 21.79 10.06
N ILE A 280 -2.16 22.96 10.46
CA ILE A 280 -2.73 24.26 10.04
C ILE A 280 -2.31 24.48 8.60
N THR A 281 -3.28 24.64 7.71
CA THR A 281 -3.06 24.81 6.27
C THR A 281 -3.06 26.28 5.83
N GLU A 282 -3.73 27.15 6.60
CA GLU A 282 -3.74 28.60 6.41
C GLU A 282 -3.83 29.27 7.79
N GLY A 283 -2.98 30.25 8.09
CA GLY A 283 -2.91 30.86 9.43
C GLY A 283 -2.72 32.38 9.39
N GLY A 284 -2.91 33.02 8.24
CA GLY A 284 -2.65 34.45 8.02
C GLY A 284 -1.24 34.71 7.49
N GLU A 285 -0.95 35.99 7.11
CA GLU A 285 0.27 36.35 6.40
C GLU A 285 1.24 37.21 7.23
N ALA A 286 0.73 38.14 8.03
CA ALA A 286 1.54 39.09 8.78
C ALA A 286 0.98 39.35 10.19
N PRO A 287 1.85 39.42 11.24
CA PRO A 287 1.40 39.51 12.64
C PRO A 287 0.73 40.83 12.99
N ASN A 288 0.88 41.87 12.18
CA ASN A 288 0.23 43.18 12.36
C ASN A 288 -1.16 43.29 11.72
N VAL A 289 -1.64 42.21 11.10
CA VAL A 289 -2.97 42.12 10.50
C VAL A 289 -3.72 40.96 11.16
N VAL A 290 -4.89 41.22 11.76
CA VAL A 290 -5.75 40.15 12.31
C VAL A 290 -6.20 39.24 11.16
N PRO A 291 -5.91 37.92 11.19
CA PRO A 291 -6.28 37.00 10.13
C PRO A 291 -7.79 36.85 9.99
N ASP A 292 -8.32 37.13 8.81
CA ASP A 292 -9.74 36.97 8.49
C ASP A 292 -10.07 35.64 7.83
N LYS A 293 -9.04 34.83 7.54
CA LYS A 293 -9.18 33.46 7.06
C LYS A 293 -8.12 32.55 7.68
N ALA A 294 -8.52 31.39 8.13
CA ALA A 294 -7.63 30.34 8.59
C ALA A 294 -8.25 28.96 8.37
N SER A 295 -7.41 27.96 8.18
CA SER A 295 -7.90 26.59 8.00
C SER A 295 -6.97 25.57 8.65
N VAL A 296 -7.55 24.44 9.05
CA VAL A 296 -6.87 23.31 9.66
C VAL A 296 -7.38 22.01 9.07
N TRP A 297 -6.45 21.14 8.66
CA TRP A 297 -6.74 19.83 8.12
C TRP A 297 -6.58 18.77 9.19
N TYR A 298 -7.64 17.98 9.44
CA TYR A 298 -7.71 16.91 10.41
C TYR A 298 -7.79 15.53 9.77
N TYR A 299 -7.05 14.57 10.33
CA TYR A 299 -7.32 13.14 10.23
C TYR A 299 -7.93 12.67 11.54
N VAL A 300 -9.16 12.18 11.48
CA VAL A 300 -9.87 11.56 12.61
C VAL A 300 -9.99 10.08 12.32
N ARG A 301 -9.42 9.23 13.20
CA ARG A 301 -9.39 7.78 13.04
C ARG A 301 -10.02 7.08 14.23
N ASN A 302 -10.78 6.02 13.97
CA ASN A 302 -11.32 5.13 15.00
C ASN A 302 -11.72 3.79 14.36
N THR A 303 -12.47 2.93 15.10
CA THR A 303 -13.16 1.78 14.51
C THR A 303 -14.39 2.24 13.74
N ASP A 304 -14.93 1.41 12.84
CA ASP A 304 -16.13 1.72 12.06
C ASP A 304 -17.33 2.09 12.96
N GLU A 305 -17.48 1.40 14.11
CA GLU A 305 -18.59 1.66 15.02
C GLU A 305 -18.48 3.01 15.75
N ARG A 306 -17.29 3.63 15.78
CA ARG A 306 -17.02 4.83 16.60
C ARG A 306 -16.60 6.05 15.80
N ILE A 307 -16.30 5.90 14.52
CA ILE A 307 -15.71 6.98 13.71
C ILE A 307 -16.69 8.16 13.54
N GLU A 308 -17.96 7.90 13.27
CA GLU A 308 -18.97 8.95 13.08
C GLU A 308 -19.20 9.76 14.38
N GLU A 309 -19.28 9.09 15.53
CA GLU A 309 -19.38 9.76 16.84
C GLU A 309 -18.13 10.59 17.13
N THR A 310 -16.94 10.01 16.95
CA THR A 310 -15.67 10.71 17.18
C THR A 310 -15.57 11.96 16.32
N TYR A 311 -15.90 11.86 15.04
CA TYR A 311 -15.88 12.97 14.10
C TYR A 311 -16.92 14.06 14.48
N SER A 312 -18.14 13.68 14.85
CA SER A 312 -19.16 14.61 15.32
C SER A 312 -18.67 15.47 16.50
N ARG A 313 -17.97 14.87 17.46
CA ARG A 313 -17.38 15.61 18.59
C ARG A 313 -16.25 16.56 18.17
N VAL A 314 -15.48 16.23 17.13
CA VAL A 314 -14.50 17.15 16.55
C VAL A 314 -15.19 18.34 15.88
N VAL A 315 -16.31 18.11 15.19
CA VAL A 315 -17.14 19.19 14.61
C VAL A 315 -17.70 20.09 15.70
N ASP A 316 -18.10 19.56 16.85
CA ASP A 316 -18.59 20.36 17.98
C ASP A 316 -17.48 21.22 18.61
N CYS A 317 -16.23 20.72 18.64
CA CYS A 317 -15.07 21.54 19.01
C CYS A 317 -14.88 22.73 18.05
N ALA A 318 -15.05 22.51 16.73
CA ALA A 318 -14.96 23.59 15.75
C ALA A 318 -16.05 24.66 15.93
N LYS A 319 -17.30 24.23 16.14
CA LYS A 319 -18.42 25.14 16.44
C LYS A 319 -18.17 25.95 17.70
N GLY A 320 -17.74 25.29 18.78
CA GLY A 320 -17.40 25.95 20.05
C GLY A 320 -16.27 26.97 19.91
N ALA A 321 -15.25 26.65 19.10
CA ALA A 321 -14.13 27.54 18.82
C ALA A 321 -14.57 28.79 18.02
N ALA A 322 -15.45 28.62 17.04
CA ALA A 322 -16.03 29.75 16.30
C ALA A 322 -16.81 30.70 17.23
N MET A 323 -17.65 30.15 18.11
CA MET A 323 -18.40 30.93 19.10
C MET A 323 -17.45 31.71 20.05
N ALA A 324 -16.42 31.06 20.54
CA ALA A 324 -15.48 31.66 21.52
C ALA A 324 -14.62 32.77 20.92
N SER A 325 -14.16 32.63 19.67
CA SER A 325 -13.35 33.63 18.96
C SER A 325 -14.19 34.75 18.33
N GLY A 326 -15.47 34.54 18.13
CA GLY A 326 -16.36 35.41 17.35
C GLY A 326 -16.10 35.38 15.84
N ALA A 327 -15.36 34.38 15.36
CA ALA A 327 -15.24 34.03 13.95
C ALA A 327 -16.41 33.11 13.52
N GLU A 328 -16.55 32.88 12.21
CA GLU A 328 -17.50 31.95 11.63
C GLU A 328 -16.80 30.64 11.24
N LEU A 329 -17.41 29.50 11.52
CA LEU A 329 -17.05 28.23 10.87
C LEU A 329 -17.70 28.22 9.47
N ASP A 330 -16.92 28.63 8.47
CA ASP A 330 -17.39 28.84 7.10
C ASP A 330 -17.71 27.51 6.40
N THR A 331 -16.73 26.64 6.29
CA THR A 331 -16.90 25.35 5.63
C THR A 331 -16.19 24.21 6.36
N ILE A 332 -16.76 23.01 6.23
CA ILE A 332 -16.11 21.74 6.55
C ILE A 332 -16.05 20.93 5.25
N THR A 333 -14.86 20.83 4.67
CA THR A 333 -14.64 20.07 3.45
C THR A 333 -14.11 18.68 3.79
N ILE A 334 -14.96 17.66 3.66
CA ILE A 334 -14.51 16.25 3.78
C ILE A 334 -13.80 15.89 2.47
N LEU A 335 -12.50 15.64 2.55
CA LEU A 335 -11.68 15.23 1.40
C LEU A 335 -11.89 13.77 1.08
N THR A 336 -11.98 12.93 2.11
CA THR A 336 -12.23 11.51 2.01
C THR A 336 -12.71 10.93 3.33
N ALA A 337 -13.28 9.73 3.25
CA ALA A 337 -13.58 8.90 4.41
C ALA A 337 -13.52 7.43 4.00
N ALA A 338 -12.91 6.58 4.83
CA ALA A 338 -12.77 5.17 4.54
C ALA A 338 -12.98 4.31 5.79
N HIS A 339 -13.49 3.11 5.56
CA HIS A 339 -13.75 2.07 6.55
C HIS A 339 -12.46 1.34 6.97
N GLN A 340 -12.56 0.59 8.07
CA GLN A 340 -11.58 -0.44 8.40
C GLN A 340 -11.55 -1.50 7.29
N LYS A 341 -10.35 -2.02 7.00
CA LYS A 341 -10.21 -3.11 6.03
C LYS A 341 -10.62 -4.44 6.67
N HIS A 342 -11.54 -5.16 6.02
CA HIS A 342 -11.90 -6.52 6.38
C HIS A 342 -11.27 -7.52 5.42
N ILE A 343 -10.31 -8.30 5.90
CA ILE A 343 -9.58 -9.29 5.10
C ILE A 343 -10.30 -10.63 5.18
N ASN A 344 -10.79 -11.12 4.02
CA ASN A 344 -11.47 -12.41 3.90
C ASN A 344 -10.52 -13.56 4.23
N LYS A 345 -10.92 -14.43 5.15
CA LYS A 345 -10.08 -15.53 5.65
C LYS A 345 -9.82 -16.58 4.57
N GLY A 346 -10.85 -17.00 3.86
CA GLY A 346 -10.73 -18.02 2.82
C GLY A 346 -9.75 -17.60 1.73
N LEU A 347 -9.78 -16.32 1.32
CA LEU A 347 -8.86 -15.76 0.33
C LEU A 347 -7.45 -15.62 0.89
N ALA A 348 -7.30 -15.18 2.14
CA ALA A 348 -5.99 -15.09 2.81
C ALA A 348 -5.32 -16.46 2.94
N GLU A 349 -6.08 -17.54 3.19
CA GLU A 349 -5.56 -18.90 3.22
C GLU A 349 -5.03 -19.36 1.85
N ILE A 350 -5.66 -18.93 0.75
CA ILE A 350 -5.13 -19.21 -0.61
C ILE A 350 -3.82 -18.43 -0.81
N ILE A 351 -3.78 -17.15 -0.47
CA ILE A 351 -2.57 -16.33 -0.55
C ILE A 351 -1.43 -16.97 0.26
N GLN A 352 -1.69 -17.43 1.49
CA GLN A 352 -0.67 -18.06 2.33
C GLN A 352 -0.09 -19.32 1.66
N ARG A 353 -0.92 -20.20 1.10
CA ARG A 353 -0.45 -21.38 0.35
C ARG A 353 0.41 -20.99 -0.84
N ASN A 354 0.07 -19.92 -1.55
CA ASN A 354 0.86 -19.45 -2.68
C ASN A 354 2.14 -18.73 -2.24
N ILE A 355 2.19 -18.10 -1.06
CA ILE A 355 3.44 -17.63 -0.44
C ILE A 355 4.38 -18.83 -0.18
N GLU A 356 3.86 -19.92 0.37
CA GLU A 356 4.62 -21.15 0.64
C GLU A 356 5.09 -21.82 -0.66
N LEU A 357 4.28 -21.79 -1.72
CA LEU A 357 4.62 -22.32 -3.05
C LEU A 357 5.77 -21.52 -3.70
N VAL A 358 5.70 -20.19 -3.65
CA VAL A 358 6.68 -19.28 -4.29
C VAL A 358 7.99 -19.24 -3.49
N GLY A 359 7.91 -19.24 -2.17
CA GLY A 359 9.07 -19.14 -1.29
C GLY A 359 9.70 -17.74 -1.24
N MET A 360 10.61 -17.55 -0.28
CA MET A 360 11.36 -16.30 -0.12
C MET A 360 12.33 -16.09 -1.29
N PRO A 361 12.48 -14.88 -1.84
CA PRO A 361 13.53 -14.59 -2.82
C PRO A 361 14.94 -14.86 -2.26
N GLU A 362 15.85 -15.25 -3.14
CA GLU A 362 17.27 -15.36 -2.82
C GLU A 362 17.95 -13.99 -2.96
N TRP A 363 18.53 -13.51 -1.86
CA TRP A 363 19.25 -12.25 -1.79
C TRP A 363 20.74 -12.46 -2.06
N THR A 364 21.35 -11.57 -2.86
CA THR A 364 22.81 -11.57 -3.03
C THR A 364 23.49 -11.02 -1.78
N GLU A 365 24.81 -11.29 -1.66
CA GLU A 365 25.57 -10.74 -0.53
C GLU A 365 25.66 -9.20 -0.59
N GLU A 366 25.66 -8.60 -1.78
CA GLU A 366 25.63 -7.16 -1.98
C GLU A 366 24.31 -6.55 -1.45
N GLU A 367 23.16 -7.15 -1.79
CA GLU A 367 21.84 -6.75 -1.30
C GLU A 367 21.78 -6.88 0.23
N MET A 368 22.28 -7.98 0.79
CA MET A 368 22.32 -8.21 2.23
C MET A 368 23.23 -7.19 2.95
N ASN A 369 24.36 -6.82 2.35
CA ASN A 369 25.26 -5.82 2.90
C ASN A 369 24.67 -4.42 2.89
N PHE A 370 23.98 -4.02 1.81
CA PHE A 370 23.22 -2.78 1.78
C PHE A 370 22.18 -2.74 2.90
N ALA A 371 21.37 -3.81 3.05
CA ALA A 371 20.34 -3.86 4.08
C ALA A 371 20.94 -3.77 5.51
N ARG A 372 22.04 -4.47 5.79
CA ARG A 372 22.75 -4.37 7.08
C ARG A 372 23.32 -2.97 7.33
N SER A 373 23.87 -2.32 6.30
CA SER A 373 24.39 -0.96 6.39
C SER A 373 23.28 0.05 6.71
N LEU A 374 22.12 -0.09 6.07
CA LEU A 374 20.95 0.73 6.36
C LEU A 374 20.45 0.49 7.80
N GLN A 375 20.33 -0.78 8.22
CA GLN A 375 19.94 -1.16 9.58
C GLN A 375 20.90 -0.57 10.62
N LYS A 376 22.21 -0.61 10.37
CA LYS A 376 23.21 0.00 11.24
C LYS A 376 23.01 1.52 11.39
N THR A 377 22.77 2.23 10.28
CA THR A 377 22.49 3.68 10.30
C THR A 377 21.23 4.00 11.11
N LEU A 378 20.22 3.13 11.06
CA LEU A 378 18.96 3.30 11.79
C LEU A 378 19.02 2.82 13.26
N GLY A 379 20.15 2.25 13.71
CA GLY A 379 20.26 1.62 15.03
C GLY A 379 19.43 0.34 15.19
N ALA A 380 19.04 -0.28 14.09
CA ALA A 380 18.26 -1.51 14.05
C ALA A 380 19.19 -2.76 14.06
N LYS A 381 18.61 -3.93 14.32
CA LYS A 381 19.37 -5.18 14.27
C LYS A 381 19.81 -5.51 12.84
N GLU A 382 21.10 -5.73 12.62
CA GLU A 382 21.72 -5.96 11.31
C GLU A 382 21.47 -7.40 10.80
N THR A 383 20.23 -7.69 10.42
CA THR A 383 19.80 -9.01 9.91
C THR A 383 19.85 -9.14 8.39
N GLY A 384 19.94 -8.03 7.66
CA GLY A 384 19.74 -7.99 6.22
C GLY A 384 18.27 -8.07 5.81
N TYR A 385 18.00 -8.44 4.56
CA TYR A 385 16.66 -8.71 4.06
C TYR A 385 16.04 -9.96 4.73
N PRO A 386 14.69 -10.12 4.72
CA PRO A 386 14.05 -11.27 5.36
C PRO A 386 14.42 -12.59 4.66
N ALA A 387 14.68 -13.62 5.47
CA ALA A 387 15.06 -14.95 4.98
C ALA A 387 14.02 -16.04 5.26
N LYS A 388 12.96 -15.72 5.99
CA LYS A 388 11.95 -16.68 6.43
C LYS A 388 10.56 -16.21 6.10
N LEU A 389 9.71 -17.14 5.67
CA LEU A 389 8.28 -16.90 5.52
C LEU A 389 7.62 -16.72 6.89
N ASN A 390 6.59 -15.90 6.91
CA ASN A 390 5.74 -15.73 8.08
C ASN A 390 4.49 -16.64 7.97
N PRO A 391 4.01 -17.19 9.07
CA PRO A 391 2.71 -17.86 9.08
C PRO A 391 1.59 -16.82 8.87
N ILE A 392 0.41 -17.32 8.48
CA ILE A 392 -0.78 -16.47 8.36
C ILE A 392 -1.07 -15.73 9.67
N GLY A 393 -1.22 -14.41 9.58
CA GLY A 393 -1.57 -13.56 10.73
C GLY A 393 -3.03 -13.78 11.17
N LYS A 394 -3.24 -13.83 12.48
CA LYS A 394 -4.58 -13.94 13.07
C LYS A 394 -5.11 -12.55 13.45
N PRO A 395 -6.44 -12.35 13.47
CA PRO A 395 -7.01 -11.10 13.93
C PRO A 395 -6.63 -10.82 15.40
N SER A 396 -6.37 -9.56 15.69
CA SER A 396 -6.21 -9.10 17.08
C SER A 396 -7.59 -9.01 17.74
N ALA A 397 -7.66 -9.39 19.02
CA ALA A 397 -8.91 -9.25 19.81
C ALA A 397 -9.32 -7.77 19.98
N ILE A 398 -8.33 -6.87 19.97
CA ILE A 398 -8.55 -5.42 20.04
C ILE A 398 -7.57 -4.77 19.09
N GLN A 399 -8.09 -4.02 18.13
CA GLN A 399 -7.27 -3.17 17.28
C GLN A 399 -7.04 -1.83 17.96
N VAL A 400 -5.80 -1.60 18.38
CA VAL A 400 -5.36 -0.32 18.93
C VAL A 400 -4.41 0.35 17.97
N GLY A 401 -4.87 1.38 17.29
CA GLY A 401 -4.06 2.12 16.33
C GLY A 401 -3.84 1.35 15.02
N GLY A 402 -2.84 1.74 14.29
CA GLY A 402 -2.57 1.30 12.93
C GLY A 402 -2.82 2.42 11.93
N GLY A 403 -2.31 2.27 10.71
CA GLY A 403 -2.62 3.16 9.61
C GLY A 403 -4.09 3.09 9.21
N SER A 404 -4.46 3.82 8.18
CA SER A 404 -5.70 3.64 7.44
C SER A 404 -5.34 3.38 5.99
N THR A 405 -6.21 2.74 5.24
CA THR A 405 -6.10 2.57 3.81
C THR A 405 -7.49 2.62 3.18
N ASP A 406 -7.60 3.12 1.99
CA ASP A 406 -8.87 3.16 1.26
C ASP A 406 -9.28 1.78 0.69
N VAL A 407 -8.42 0.75 0.80
CA VAL A 407 -8.78 -0.66 0.54
C VAL A 407 -9.95 -1.12 1.44
N GLY A 408 -10.12 -0.49 2.60
CA GLY A 408 -11.27 -0.72 3.48
C GLY A 408 -12.61 -0.66 2.73
N GLU A 409 -12.78 0.33 1.88
CA GLU A 409 -14.00 0.51 1.07
C GLU A 409 -14.26 -0.67 0.14
N VAL A 410 -13.21 -1.16 -0.55
CA VAL A 410 -13.31 -2.31 -1.47
C VAL A 410 -13.64 -3.58 -0.70
N SER A 411 -13.04 -3.76 0.49
CA SER A 411 -13.22 -4.95 1.32
C SER A 411 -14.64 -5.13 1.88
N LEU A 412 -15.46 -4.08 1.85
CA LEU A 412 -16.87 -4.13 2.21
C LEU A 412 -17.81 -4.32 1.00
N ILE A 413 -17.27 -4.29 -0.22
CA ILE A 413 -18.03 -4.46 -1.47
C ILE A 413 -17.74 -5.82 -2.12
N ALA A 414 -16.52 -6.34 -1.99
CA ALA A 414 -16.10 -7.61 -2.54
C ALA A 414 -15.13 -8.34 -1.59
N PRO A 415 -15.11 -9.69 -1.61
CA PRO A 415 -14.11 -10.45 -0.86
C PRO A 415 -12.71 -9.98 -1.22
N THR A 416 -11.98 -9.45 -0.24
CA THR A 416 -10.65 -8.86 -0.45
C THR A 416 -9.64 -9.45 0.53
N ALA A 417 -8.40 -9.71 0.08
CA ALA A 417 -7.30 -10.04 0.96
C ALA A 417 -5.99 -9.43 0.46
N THR A 418 -5.14 -9.05 1.43
CA THR A 418 -3.87 -8.36 1.19
C THR A 418 -2.70 -9.32 1.30
N LEU A 419 -1.85 -9.31 0.28
CA LEU A 419 -0.53 -9.93 0.29
C LEU A 419 0.51 -8.89 0.72
N ASN A 420 1.28 -9.16 1.77
CA ASN A 420 2.50 -8.42 2.07
C ASN A 420 3.69 -9.15 1.43
N PHE A 421 4.39 -8.51 0.48
CA PHE A 421 5.55 -9.09 -0.18
C PHE A 421 6.87 -8.44 0.26
N PRO A 422 8.03 -9.15 0.18
CA PRO A 422 9.28 -8.72 0.80
C PRO A 422 10.01 -7.67 -0.06
N GLY A 423 9.45 -6.46 -0.16
CA GLY A 423 10.02 -5.32 -0.90
C GLY A 423 10.83 -4.33 -0.05
N GLY A 424 10.91 -4.52 1.29
CA GLY A 424 11.54 -3.59 2.21
C GLY A 424 12.58 -4.23 3.14
N VAL A 425 13.43 -3.39 3.73
CA VAL A 425 14.45 -3.78 4.71
C VAL A 425 13.83 -3.82 6.11
N PRO A 426 13.96 -4.93 6.89
CA PRO A 426 13.51 -4.97 8.28
C PRO A 426 14.15 -3.87 9.12
N GLY A 427 13.34 -3.14 9.89
CA GLY A 427 13.79 -1.99 10.70
C GLY A 427 13.84 -0.65 9.95
N ALA A 428 13.61 -0.62 8.65
CA ALA A 428 13.32 0.62 7.95
C ALA A 428 12.00 1.21 8.44
N ILE A 429 11.93 2.53 8.51
CA ILE A 429 10.77 3.26 9.04
C ILE A 429 9.85 3.59 7.87
N GLY A 430 8.58 3.26 7.97
CA GLY A 430 7.57 3.63 6.97
C GLY A 430 7.42 5.16 6.86
N HIS A 431 7.08 5.67 5.67
CA HIS A 431 6.96 7.10 5.38
C HIS A 431 8.24 7.91 5.71
N HIS A 432 9.38 7.31 5.45
CA HIS A 432 10.69 7.86 5.80
C HIS A 432 11.70 7.59 4.67
N TRP A 433 12.75 8.39 4.56
CA TRP A 433 13.81 8.22 3.56
C TRP A 433 14.42 6.80 3.53
N SER A 434 14.43 6.11 4.69
CA SER A 434 14.99 4.76 4.78
C SER A 434 14.20 3.71 4.01
N THR A 435 12.90 3.91 3.78
CA THR A 435 12.10 3.06 2.89
C THR A 435 12.32 3.44 1.44
N VAL A 436 12.43 4.74 1.14
CA VAL A 436 12.66 5.23 -0.23
C VAL A 436 13.94 4.63 -0.81
N THR A 437 15.07 4.67 -0.07
CA THR A 437 16.37 4.17 -0.57
C THR A 437 16.36 2.68 -0.91
N ALA A 438 15.51 1.87 -0.28
CA ALA A 438 15.40 0.43 -0.51
C ALA A 438 14.39 0.06 -1.61
N GLY A 439 13.56 1.00 -2.06
CA GLY A 439 12.50 0.76 -3.07
C GLY A 439 12.99 0.71 -4.52
N TYR A 440 14.29 0.62 -4.76
CA TYR A 440 14.93 0.68 -6.07
C TYR A 440 15.91 -0.49 -6.27
N GLY A 441 16.06 -0.95 -7.53
CA GLY A 441 17.09 -1.90 -7.94
C GLY A 441 16.76 -3.36 -7.63
N SER A 442 17.78 -4.23 -7.71
CA SER A 442 17.59 -5.68 -7.81
C SER A 442 16.84 -6.33 -6.65
N ALA A 443 17.04 -5.90 -5.41
CA ALA A 443 16.30 -6.42 -4.26
C ALA A 443 14.81 -6.06 -4.33
N ALA A 444 14.48 -4.82 -4.66
CA ALA A 444 13.09 -4.37 -4.89
C ALA A 444 12.44 -5.17 -6.03
N TRP A 445 13.16 -5.42 -7.14
CA TRP A 445 12.68 -6.23 -8.26
C TRP A 445 12.36 -7.67 -7.85
N LYS A 446 13.21 -8.29 -7.04
CA LYS A 446 12.99 -9.65 -6.52
C LYS A 446 11.75 -9.70 -5.61
N GLY A 447 11.59 -8.70 -4.75
CA GLY A 447 10.44 -8.57 -3.88
C GLY A 447 9.12 -8.42 -4.65
N LEU A 448 9.05 -7.43 -5.56
CA LEU A 448 7.87 -7.23 -6.40
C LEU A 448 7.54 -8.45 -7.27
N ASN A 449 8.56 -9.15 -7.79
CA ASN A 449 8.36 -10.34 -8.62
C ASN A 449 7.82 -11.52 -7.78
N ALA A 450 8.28 -11.69 -6.54
CA ALA A 450 7.70 -12.67 -5.62
C ALA A 450 6.24 -12.35 -5.32
N GLY A 451 5.91 -11.07 -5.10
CA GLY A 451 4.53 -10.59 -4.95
C GLY A 451 3.68 -10.90 -6.18
N ALA A 452 4.19 -10.58 -7.37
CA ALA A 452 3.51 -10.87 -8.64
C ALA A 452 3.23 -12.36 -8.83
N LYS A 453 4.18 -13.24 -8.50
CA LYS A 453 4.00 -14.69 -8.57
C LYS A 453 2.88 -15.19 -7.64
N VAL A 454 2.82 -14.71 -6.40
CA VAL A 454 1.77 -15.09 -5.45
C VAL A 454 0.41 -14.59 -5.91
N MET A 455 0.32 -13.33 -6.36
CA MET A 455 -0.94 -12.78 -6.88
C MET A 455 -1.43 -13.55 -8.12
N ALA A 456 -0.54 -13.84 -9.06
CA ALA A 456 -0.89 -14.61 -10.26
C ALA A 456 -1.37 -16.03 -9.92
N ALA A 457 -0.66 -16.73 -9.04
CA ALA A 457 -1.05 -18.06 -8.58
C ALA A 457 -2.41 -18.03 -7.85
N THR A 458 -2.65 -17.01 -7.02
CA THR A 458 -3.92 -16.81 -6.30
C THR A 458 -5.08 -16.56 -7.26
N ALA A 459 -4.90 -15.68 -8.25
CA ALA A 459 -5.93 -15.42 -9.26
C ALA A 459 -6.29 -16.67 -10.07
N LEU A 460 -5.30 -17.49 -10.43
CA LEU A 460 -5.53 -18.75 -11.14
C LEU A 460 -6.24 -19.78 -10.27
N ASP A 461 -6.01 -19.83 -8.95
CA ASP A 461 -6.83 -20.64 -8.03
C ASP A 461 -8.29 -20.20 -8.07
N LEU A 462 -8.56 -18.90 -7.99
CA LEU A 462 -9.90 -18.34 -7.98
C LEU A 462 -10.63 -18.55 -9.34
N LEU A 463 -9.90 -18.50 -10.45
CA LEU A 463 -10.43 -18.71 -11.79
C LEU A 463 -10.75 -20.19 -12.10
N THR A 464 -10.10 -21.14 -11.40
CA THR A 464 -10.17 -22.57 -11.73
C THR A 464 -10.81 -23.44 -10.65
N ASP A 465 -10.98 -22.94 -9.43
CA ASP A 465 -11.65 -23.64 -8.32
C ASP A 465 -12.95 -22.90 -7.94
N GLU A 466 -14.03 -23.21 -8.67
CA GLU A 466 -15.36 -22.63 -8.45
C GLU A 466 -15.86 -22.87 -7.01
N LYS A 467 -15.62 -24.06 -6.46
CA LYS A 467 -16.05 -24.40 -5.10
C LYS A 467 -15.38 -23.50 -4.06
N ARG A 468 -14.07 -23.30 -4.20
CA ARG A 468 -13.32 -22.46 -3.27
C ARG A 468 -13.70 -20.99 -3.37
N LEU A 469 -13.93 -20.50 -4.59
CA LEU A 469 -14.44 -19.14 -4.80
C LEU A 469 -15.82 -18.95 -4.17
N GLU A 470 -16.70 -19.94 -4.29
CA GLU A 470 -18.03 -19.86 -3.66
C GLU A 470 -17.95 -19.86 -2.12
N GLU A 471 -17.05 -20.63 -1.51
CA GLU A 471 -16.79 -20.59 -0.07
C GLU A 471 -16.34 -19.19 0.39
N ILE A 472 -15.46 -18.52 -0.36
CA ILE A 472 -14.98 -17.15 -0.12
C ILE A 472 -16.13 -16.14 -0.23
N LYS A 473 -16.97 -16.26 -1.25
CA LYS A 473 -18.15 -15.39 -1.45
C LYS A 473 -19.18 -15.58 -0.35
N ASN A 474 -19.40 -16.80 0.11
CA ASN A 474 -20.32 -17.10 1.22
C ASN A 474 -19.82 -16.48 2.53
N GLU A 475 -18.52 -16.60 2.86
CA GLU A 475 -17.91 -15.93 4.02
C GLU A 475 -18.15 -14.41 3.96
N PHE A 476 -17.89 -13.79 2.81
CA PHE A 476 -18.13 -12.37 2.59
C PHE A 476 -19.61 -12.00 2.76
N THR A 477 -20.51 -12.80 2.19
CA THR A 477 -21.97 -12.56 2.27
C THR A 477 -22.45 -12.59 3.72
N GLU A 478 -22.00 -13.56 4.53
CA GLU A 478 -22.36 -13.64 5.94
C GLU A 478 -21.80 -12.42 6.74
N TYR A 479 -20.59 -11.99 6.45
CA TYR A 479 -20.02 -10.77 7.03
C TYR A 479 -20.83 -9.52 6.68
N SER A 480 -21.18 -9.35 5.41
CA SER A 480 -21.91 -8.17 4.89
C SER A 480 -23.35 -8.05 5.42
N LYS A 481 -23.99 -9.17 5.83
CA LYS A 481 -25.31 -9.13 6.48
C LYS A 481 -25.24 -8.42 7.84
N ILE A 482 -24.12 -8.55 8.55
CA ILE A 482 -23.90 -7.95 9.87
C ILE A 482 -23.31 -6.55 9.74
N HIS A 483 -22.48 -6.33 8.71
CA HIS A 483 -21.76 -5.09 8.44
C HIS A 483 -22.11 -4.56 7.03
N PRO A 484 -23.34 -4.06 6.82
CA PRO A 484 -23.72 -3.53 5.52
C PRO A 484 -22.92 -2.28 5.18
N TYR A 485 -22.44 -2.19 3.95
CA TYR A 485 -21.71 -1.02 3.49
C TYR A 485 -22.59 0.24 3.50
N LYS A 486 -22.07 1.32 4.09
CA LYS A 486 -22.64 2.67 4.06
C LYS A 486 -21.50 3.65 3.87
N SER A 487 -21.45 4.36 2.74
CA SER A 487 -20.39 5.35 2.51
C SER A 487 -20.38 6.43 3.60
N PHE A 488 -19.20 6.74 4.10
CA PHE A 488 -18.97 7.90 4.99
C PHE A 488 -18.76 9.21 4.20
N LEU A 489 -18.60 9.13 2.87
CA LEU A 489 -18.52 10.33 2.04
C LEU A 489 -19.87 11.04 1.96
N PRO A 490 -19.93 12.37 2.15
CA PRO A 490 -21.14 13.14 1.94
C PRO A 490 -21.69 12.99 0.52
N GLU A 491 -23.01 13.08 0.38
CA GLU A 491 -23.64 13.14 -0.93
C GLU A 491 -23.09 14.35 -1.71
N GLY A 492 -22.73 14.13 -2.98
CA GLY A 492 -22.16 15.20 -3.83
C GLY A 492 -20.67 15.52 -3.60
N ALA A 493 -19.99 14.91 -2.64
CA ALA A 493 -18.54 15.07 -2.50
C ALA A 493 -17.81 14.68 -3.79
N LYS A 494 -16.82 15.49 -4.18
CA LYS A 494 -16.00 15.29 -5.38
C LYS A 494 -14.55 15.01 -5.00
N PRO A 495 -13.80 14.21 -5.78
CA PRO A 495 -12.39 14.01 -5.52
C PRO A 495 -11.63 15.36 -5.64
N PRO A 496 -10.66 15.62 -4.74
CA PRO A 496 -9.91 16.87 -4.71
C PRO A 496 -8.77 16.82 -5.74
N LEU A 497 -9.06 17.09 -7.01
CA LEU A 497 -8.14 16.91 -8.14
C LEU A 497 -6.90 17.81 -8.07
N ASP A 498 -7.00 18.98 -7.44
CA ASP A 498 -5.89 19.93 -7.28
C ASP A 498 -5.03 19.64 -6.05
N LEU A 499 -5.34 18.60 -5.28
CA LEU A 499 -4.51 18.18 -4.15
C LEU A 499 -3.09 17.93 -4.63
N ASN A 500 -2.11 18.43 -3.88
CA ASN A 500 -0.68 18.31 -4.18
C ASN A 500 -0.20 19.00 -5.48
N LYS A 501 -1.05 19.67 -6.24
CA LYS A 501 -0.67 20.27 -7.53
C LYS A 501 0.47 21.28 -7.38
N GLU A 502 0.33 22.26 -6.48
CA GLU A 502 1.36 23.28 -6.25
C GLU A 502 2.69 22.68 -5.79
N LEU A 503 2.62 21.67 -4.90
CA LEU A 503 3.81 21.00 -4.40
C LEU A 503 4.51 20.20 -5.51
N MET A 504 3.76 19.49 -6.37
CA MET A 504 4.33 18.80 -7.51
C MET A 504 4.89 19.76 -8.56
N ASP A 505 4.19 20.84 -8.88
CA ASP A 505 4.67 21.83 -9.85
C ASP A 505 6.00 22.46 -9.40
N LYS A 506 6.20 22.65 -8.08
CA LYS A 506 7.46 23.14 -7.50
C LYS A 506 8.64 22.20 -7.75
N PHE A 507 8.43 20.89 -7.63
CA PHE A 507 9.53 19.92 -7.65
C PHE A 507 9.68 19.17 -8.98
N ARG A 508 8.61 19.06 -9.80
CA ARG A 508 8.59 18.24 -11.02
C ARG A 508 9.77 18.53 -11.95
N LYS A 509 10.10 19.80 -12.19
CA LYS A 509 11.21 20.18 -13.08
C LYS A 509 12.55 19.68 -12.52
N ALA A 510 12.83 19.97 -11.26
CA ALA A 510 14.10 19.58 -10.63
C ALA A 510 14.27 18.04 -10.58
N MET A 511 13.18 17.30 -10.34
CA MET A 511 13.20 15.84 -10.32
C MET A 511 13.42 15.23 -11.71
N MET A 512 12.94 15.90 -12.79
CA MET A 512 13.15 15.44 -14.18
C MET A 512 14.57 15.67 -14.68
N GLU A 513 15.33 16.59 -14.09
CA GLU A 513 16.71 16.91 -14.46
C GLU A 513 17.73 15.99 -13.80
N VAL A 514 17.31 15.10 -12.89
CA VAL A 514 18.20 14.15 -12.23
C VAL A 514 18.36 12.91 -13.09
N GLU A 515 19.62 12.55 -13.38
CA GLU A 515 19.98 11.25 -13.95
C GLU A 515 20.04 10.23 -12.79
N TYR A 516 19.24 9.17 -12.88
CA TYR A 516 19.19 8.07 -11.90
C TYR A 516 20.00 6.86 -12.37
#